data_ed3ce2a6d490fb99af77b5244475d599
#
_entry.id   ed3ce2a6d490fb99af77b5244475d599
#
_cell.length_a   1.000
_cell.length_b   1.000
_cell.length_c   1.000
_cell.angle_alpha   90.00
_cell.angle_beta   90.00
_cell.angle_gamma   90.00
#
_symmetry.space_group_name_H-M   'P 1'
#
loop_
_entity.id
_entity.type
_entity.pdbx_description
1 polymer ?
#
loop_
_entity_poly.entity_id
_entity_poly.type
_entity_poly.pdbx_seq_one_letter_code
_entity_poly.pdbx_strand_id
1 'polypeptide(L)'
;MKKIVFTLAALMTMTLAFAEGETKTNAAVAAEQAKYEMNINVSALARTLRLDADAIDAESYISDDLKKDMKKAGAAEGEDRDQLYKKAIRHNLSYMHAVLDEDQYRTYVKLLNATLTNRGLNK
;
A
#
# COMPACT_ATOMS: atom_id res chain seq x y z
N MET A 1 7.38 -14.07 -6.94
CA MET A 1 7.70 -13.19 -6.41
C MET A 1 7.70 -13.24 -6.17
N LYS A 2 8.07 -13.07 -6.81
CA LYS A 2 8.49 -12.37 -6.32
C LYS A 2 8.73 -12.20 -6.54
N LYS A 3 9.09 -12.07 -7.26
CA LYS A 3 9.66 -11.28 -7.07
C LYS A 3 9.94 -10.99 -7.24
N ILE A 4 10.35 -11.17 -7.71
CA ILE A 4 10.98 -10.29 -7.47
C ILE A 4 11.12 -10.25 -7.67
N VAL A 5 11.49 -10.31 -8.13
CA VAL A 5 12.04 -9.55 -7.92
C VAL A 5 12.09 -9.63 -8.20
N PHE A 6 12.37 -9.85 -8.59
CA PHE A 6 12.84 -9.21 -8.40
C PHE A 6 12.83 -9.28 -8.75
N THR A 7 13.30 -9.32 -9.43
CA THR A 7 13.80 -8.69 -9.31
C THR A 7 13.91 -8.63 -9.47
N LEU A 8 14.35 -8.82 -9.96
CA LEU A 8 14.94 -8.19 -9.76
C LEU A 8 15.13 -8.22 -9.72
N ALA A 9 15.51 -8.30 -10.10
CA ALA A 9 16.12 -7.78 -9.80
C ALA A 9 16.45 -7.78 -9.96
N ALA A 10 16.76 -7.92 -10.32
CA ALA A 10 17.36 -7.34 -10.18
C ALA A 10 17.64 -7.21 -10.40
N LEU A 11 17.99 -7.43 -10.73
CA LEU A 11 18.56 -6.78 -10.57
C LEU A 11 18.92 -6.67 -10.54
N MET A 12 19.47 -6.80 -10.76
CA MET A 12 20.19 -6.30 -10.33
C MET A 12 20.74 -6.21 -10.19
N THR A 13 21.19 -6.38 -10.44
CA THR A 13 21.99 -5.91 -10.01
C THR A 13 22.56 -5.50 -10.01
N MET A 14 23.11 -5.38 -10.28
CA MET A 14 23.81 -4.76 -10.00
C MET A 14 24.37 -4.41 -9.84
N THR A 15 24.82 -4.42 -10.00
CA THR A 15 25.50 -3.98 -9.54
C THR A 15 26.01 -3.70 -9.14
N LEU A 16 26.84 -3.72 -9.09
CA LEU A 16 27.42 -3.35 -8.35
C LEU A 16 28.14 -2.78 -7.97
N ALA A 17 28.48 -3.11 -8.13
CA ALA A 17 29.53 -2.58 -7.63
C ALA A 17 29.75 -1.28 -7.29
N PHE A 18 29.82 -0.90 -7.09
CA PHE A 18 29.84 0.20 -6.72
C PHE A 18 29.77 0.33 -5.70
N ALA A 19 29.64 -0.57 -5.95
CA ALA A 19 30.15 -0.26 -4.74
C ALA A 19 29.34 -0.81 -3.63
N GLU A 20 29.96 -1.15 -2.56
CA GLU A 20 29.31 -1.82 -1.45
C GLU A 20 28.19 -0.99 -0.84
N GLY A 21 28.35 0.31 -0.86
CA GLY A 21 27.28 1.20 -0.39
C GLY A 21 26.02 1.07 -1.21
N GLU A 22 26.22 0.87 -2.50
CA GLU A 22 25.10 0.69 -3.41
C GLU A 22 24.36 -0.60 -3.16
N THR A 23 25.08 -1.67 -2.86
CA THR A 23 24.47 -2.94 -2.53
C THR A 23 23.62 -2.82 -1.29
N LYS A 24 24.12 -2.14 -0.28
CA LYS A 24 23.37 -1.89 0.94
C LYS A 24 22.15 -1.05 0.66
N THR A 25 22.29 -0.05 -0.20
CA THR A 25 21.20 0.83 -0.57
C THR A 25 20.08 0.05 -1.26
N ASN A 26 20.43 -0.91 -2.12
CA ASN A 26 19.42 -1.72 -2.81
C ASN A 26 18.58 -2.52 -1.82
N ALA A 27 19.20 -3.10 -0.81
CA ALA A 27 18.47 -3.83 0.21
C ALA A 27 17.57 -2.91 1.03
N ALA A 28 18.08 -1.71 1.36
CA ALA A 28 17.30 -0.74 2.11
C ALA A 28 16.13 -0.23 1.30
N VAL A 29 16.34 0.01 0.01
CA VAL A 29 15.27 0.47 -0.89
C VAL A 29 14.18 -0.59 -1.00
N ALA A 30 14.56 -1.85 -1.15
CA ALA A 30 13.58 -2.93 -1.24
C ALA A 30 12.76 -3.02 0.04
N ALA A 31 13.39 -2.86 1.19
CA ALA A 31 12.69 -2.90 2.47
C ALA A 31 11.71 -1.73 2.61
N GLU A 32 12.13 -0.54 2.16
CA GLU A 32 11.25 0.62 2.20
C GLU A 32 10.06 0.45 1.27
N GLN A 33 10.29 -0.05 0.06
CA GLN A 33 9.20 -0.27 -0.89
C GLN A 33 8.21 -1.30 -0.38
N ALA A 34 8.68 -2.32 0.34
CA ALA A 34 7.80 -3.35 0.88
C ALA A 34 6.78 -2.80 1.87
N LYS A 35 7.10 -1.70 2.54
CA LYS A 35 6.15 -1.07 3.47
C LYS A 35 4.90 -0.57 2.75
N TYR A 36 5.03 -0.27 1.46
CA TYR A 36 3.94 0.29 0.66
C TYR A 36 3.12 -0.76 -0.06
N GLU A 37 3.46 -2.03 0.12
CA GLU A 37 2.65 -3.10 -0.47
C GLU A 37 1.41 -3.33 0.38
N MET A 38 0.26 -3.26 -0.28
CA MET A 38 -1.02 -3.43 0.40
C MET A 38 -1.69 -4.71 -0.08
N ASN A 39 -1.79 -5.66 0.81
CA ASN A 39 -2.51 -6.90 0.54
C ASN A 39 -3.77 -6.90 1.38
N ILE A 40 -4.86 -6.43 0.79
CA ILE A 40 -6.12 -6.29 1.49
C ILE A 40 -6.95 -7.55 1.28
N ASN A 41 -7.33 -8.18 2.37
CA ASN A 41 -8.22 -9.32 2.29
C ASN A 41 -9.65 -8.79 2.20
N VAL A 42 -10.14 -8.69 0.97
CA VAL A 42 -11.45 -8.11 0.68
C VAL A 42 -12.57 -8.90 1.39
N SER A 43 -12.46 -10.23 1.41
CA SER A 43 -13.48 -11.05 2.06
C SER A 43 -13.55 -10.80 3.56
N ALA A 44 -12.38 -10.71 4.21
CA ALA A 44 -12.34 -10.46 5.65
C ALA A 44 -12.86 -9.07 5.98
N LEU A 45 -12.48 -8.09 5.15
CA LEU A 45 -12.95 -6.72 5.34
C LEU A 45 -14.46 -6.63 5.15
N ALA A 46 -14.97 -7.30 4.12
CA ALA A 46 -16.41 -7.31 3.84
C ALA A 46 -17.20 -7.89 5.01
N ARG A 47 -16.69 -8.97 5.61
CA ARG A 47 -17.34 -9.57 6.78
C ARG A 47 -17.29 -8.64 7.99
N THR A 48 -16.14 -8.02 8.22
CA THR A 48 -15.95 -7.12 9.36
C THR A 48 -16.88 -5.93 9.28
N LEU A 49 -17.02 -5.36 8.07
CA LEU A 49 -17.85 -4.18 7.84
C LEU A 49 -19.30 -4.54 7.50
N ARG A 50 -19.61 -5.81 7.31
CA ARG A 50 -20.96 -6.29 6.96
C ARG A 50 -21.45 -5.67 5.66
N LEU A 51 -20.63 -5.77 4.64
CA LEU A 51 -20.94 -5.19 3.34
C LEU A 51 -21.91 -6.06 2.56
N ASP A 52 -22.82 -5.41 1.80
CA ASP A 52 -23.66 -6.13 0.86
C ASP A 52 -22.88 -6.37 -0.45
N ALA A 53 -23.52 -7.06 -1.41
CA ALA A 53 -22.86 -7.46 -2.64
C ALA A 53 -22.32 -6.26 -3.44
N ASP A 54 -23.13 -5.21 -3.53
CA ASP A 54 -22.71 -4.01 -4.27
C ASP A 54 -21.53 -3.32 -3.61
N ALA A 55 -21.56 -3.23 -2.29
CA ALA A 55 -20.48 -2.61 -1.54
C ALA A 55 -19.21 -3.45 -1.63
N ILE A 56 -19.33 -4.78 -1.66
CA ILE A 56 -18.17 -5.66 -1.81
C ILE A 56 -17.50 -5.41 -3.16
N ASP A 57 -18.29 -5.32 -4.23
CA ASP A 57 -17.74 -5.04 -5.56
C ASP A 57 -17.03 -3.70 -5.60
N ALA A 58 -17.65 -2.67 -5.03
CA ALA A 58 -17.04 -1.34 -4.99
C ALA A 58 -15.76 -1.36 -4.18
N GLU A 59 -15.77 -2.01 -3.01
CA GLU A 59 -14.62 -2.09 -2.14
C GLU A 59 -13.46 -2.83 -2.81
N SER A 60 -13.77 -3.84 -3.60
CA SER A 60 -12.75 -4.58 -4.33
C SER A 60 -12.00 -3.67 -5.31
N TYR A 61 -12.72 -2.84 -6.07
CA TYR A 61 -12.10 -1.88 -6.97
C TYR A 61 -11.29 -0.82 -6.21
N ILE A 62 -11.85 -0.33 -5.12
CA ILE A 62 -11.19 0.70 -4.32
C ILE A 62 -9.89 0.15 -3.71
N SER A 63 -9.92 -1.10 -3.25
CA SER A 63 -8.72 -1.74 -2.69
C SER A 63 -7.64 -1.93 -3.75
N ASP A 64 -8.04 -2.31 -4.97
CA ASP A 64 -7.09 -2.43 -6.08
C ASP A 64 -6.45 -1.08 -6.40
N ASP A 65 -7.24 -0.01 -6.40
CA ASP A 65 -6.72 1.33 -6.64
C ASP A 65 -5.73 1.74 -5.56
N LEU A 66 -6.05 1.47 -4.30
CA LEU A 66 -5.14 1.77 -3.20
C LEU A 66 -3.83 1.01 -3.36
N LYS A 67 -3.92 -0.27 -3.72
CA LYS A 67 -2.74 -1.09 -3.93
C LYS A 67 -1.85 -0.50 -5.01
N LYS A 68 -2.44 -0.08 -6.13
CA LYS A 68 -1.69 0.53 -7.22
C LYS A 68 -1.06 1.85 -6.82
N ASP A 69 -1.84 2.70 -6.15
CA ASP A 69 -1.37 4.01 -5.72
C ASP A 69 -0.25 3.89 -4.70
N MET A 70 -0.37 2.95 -3.77
CA MET A 70 0.67 2.72 -2.78
C MET A 70 1.94 2.19 -3.42
N LYS A 71 1.79 1.34 -4.44
CA LYS A 71 2.95 0.83 -5.17
C LYS A 71 3.71 1.97 -5.85
N LYS A 72 2.99 2.92 -6.44
CA LYS A 72 3.60 4.10 -7.04
C LYS A 72 4.35 4.92 -6.00
N ALA A 73 3.74 5.11 -4.84
CA ALA A 73 4.40 5.84 -3.75
C ALA A 73 5.68 5.13 -3.33
N GLY A 74 5.63 3.81 -3.19
CA GLY A 74 6.80 3.04 -2.80
C GLY A 74 7.93 3.13 -3.80
N ALA A 75 7.61 3.27 -5.09
CA ALA A 75 8.60 3.38 -6.15
C ALA A 75 9.21 4.79 -6.24
N ALA A 76 8.54 5.78 -5.68
CA ALA A 76 9.05 7.16 -5.67
C ALA A 76 10.03 7.36 -4.54
N GLU A 77 10.62 8.55 -4.46
CA GLU A 77 11.59 8.87 -3.43
C GLU A 77 11.34 10.25 -2.85
N GLY A 78 11.79 10.41 -1.60
CA GLY A 78 11.77 11.72 -0.96
C GLY A 78 10.37 12.30 -0.85
N GLU A 79 10.28 13.56 -1.20
CA GLU A 79 9.03 14.32 -1.09
C GLU A 79 7.94 13.77 -2.01
N ASP A 80 8.33 13.30 -3.19
CA ASP A 80 7.37 12.70 -4.13
C ASP A 80 6.69 11.49 -3.52
N ARG A 81 7.45 10.64 -2.84
CA ARG A 81 6.90 9.48 -2.17
C ARG A 81 5.86 9.90 -1.12
N ASP A 82 6.21 10.90 -0.31
CA ASP A 82 5.33 11.36 0.74
C ASP A 82 4.02 11.91 0.17
N GLN A 83 4.12 12.69 -0.89
CA GLN A 83 2.93 13.27 -1.54
C GLN A 83 2.05 12.20 -2.18
N LEU A 84 2.67 11.23 -2.86
CA LEU A 84 1.92 10.13 -3.47
C LEU A 84 1.24 9.27 -2.42
N TYR A 85 1.93 9.04 -1.31
CA TYR A 85 1.35 8.29 -0.20
C TYR A 85 0.12 9.01 0.36
N LYS A 86 0.25 10.29 0.65
CA LYS A 86 -0.88 11.07 1.18
C LYS A 86 -2.04 11.11 0.21
N LYS A 87 -1.75 11.25 -1.07
CA LYS A 87 -2.78 11.26 -2.10
C LYS A 87 -3.50 9.92 -2.17
N ALA A 88 -2.75 8.81 -2.09
CA ALA A 88 -3.32 7.47 -2.12
C ALA A 88 -4.31 7.29 -0.97
N ILE A 89 -3.92 7.69 0.23
CA ILE A 89 -4.77 7.55 1.41
C ILE A 89 -6.02 8.43 1.30
N ARG A 90 -5.85 9.69 0.86
CA ARG A 90 -7.00 10.58 0.69
C ARG A 90 -8.00 10.05 -0.33
N HIS A 91 -7.52 9.54 -1.46
CA HIS A 91 -8.38 8.95 -2.48
C HIS A 91 -9.14 7.76 -1.92
N ASN A 92 -8.42 6.89 -1.24
CA ASN A 92 -9.02 5.69 -0.66
C ASN A 92 -10.12 6.06 0.32
N LEU A 93 -9.84 6.98 1.24
CA LEU A 93 -10.81 7.37 2.25
C LEU A 93 -12.02 8.05 1.62
N SER A 94 -11.80 8.86 0.59
CA SER A 94 -12.89 9.54 -0.11
C SER A 94 -13.83 8.51 -0.76
N TYR A 95 -13.28 7.53 -1.45
CA TYR A 95 -14.07 6.50 -2.11
C TYR A 95 -14.79 5.61 -1.09
N MET A 96 -14.10 5.22 -0.04
CA MET A 96 -14.72 4.39 0.99
C MET A 96 -15.84 5.14 1.72
N HIS A 97 -15.66 6.43 1.92
CA HIS A 97 -16.69 7.25 2.56
C HIS A 97 -17.97 7.30 1.70
N ALA A 98 -17.81 7.24 0.39
CA ALA A 98 -18.95 7.23 -0.52
C ALA A 98 -19.70 5.89 -0.53
N VAL A 99 -19.00 4.80 -0.19
CA VAL A 99 -19.55 3.45 -0.22
C VAL A 99 -20.11 3.01 1.13
N LEU A 100 -19.49 3.44 2.22
CA LEU A 100 -19.80 2.98 3.57
C LEU A 100 -20.71 3.94 4.31
N ASP A 101 -21.51 3.40 5.24
CA ASP A 101 -22.24 4.28 6.17
C ASP A 101 -21.26 4.80 7.23
N GLU A 102 -21.75 5.65 8.13
CA GLU A 102 -20.92 6.31 9.13
C GLU A 102 -20.17 5.31 10.03
N ASP A 103 -20.89 4.32 10.53
CA ASP A 103 -20.29 3.34 11.45
C ASP A 103 -19.25 2.48 10.72
N GLN A 104 -19.59 2.03 9.51
CA GLN A 104 -18.68 1.24 8.71
C GLN A 104 -17.43 2.04 8.35
N TYR A 105 -17.60 3.30 7.98
CA TYR A 105 -16.47 4.16 7.63
C TYR A 105 -15.56 4.37 8.84
N ARG A 106 -16.15 4.61 9.99
CA ARG A 106 -15.37 4.80 11.22
C ARG A 106 -14.52 3.56 11.54
N THR A 107 -15.13 2.38 11.41
CA THR A 107 -14.41 1.13 11.61
C THR A 107 -13.31 0.96 10.57
N TYR A 108 -13.61 1.28 9.31
CA TYR A 108 -12.64 1.17 8.25
C TYR A 108 -11.42 2.06 8.50
N VAL A 109 -11.64 3.29 8.93
CA VAL A 109 -10.54 4.22 9.23
C VAL A 109 -9.63 3.66 10.31
N LYS A 110 -10.21 3.06 11.35
CA LYS A 110 -9.42 2.43 12.41
C LYS A 110 -8.58 1.28 11.88
N LEU A 111 -9.18 0.44 11.03
CA LEU A 111 -8.47 -0.69 10.44
C LEU A 111 -7.34 -0.23 9.54
N LEU A 112 -7.60 0.78 8.73
CA LEU A 112 -6.58 1.33 7.83
C LEU A 112 -5.43 1.91 8.62
N ASN A 113 -5.73 2.72 9.63
CA ASN A 113 -4.69 3.33 10.47
C ASN A 113 -3.83 2.27 11.15
N ALA A 114 -4.46 1.23 11.67
CA ALA A 114 -3.73 0.13 12.33
C ALA A 114 -2.81 -0.57 11.32
N THR A 115 -3.30 -0.80 10.11
CA THR A 115 -2.51 -1.44 9.07
C THR A 115 -1.30 -0.60 8.70
N LEU A 116 -1.51 0.70 8.51
CA LEU A 116 -0.42 1.61 8.15
C LEU A 116 0.61 1.73 9.27
N THR A 117 0.14 1.79 10.51
CA THR A 117 1.05 1.84 11.66
C THR A 117 1.87 0.57 11.75
N ASN A 118 1.24 -0.59 11.55
CA ASN A 118 1.95 -1.86 11.59
C ASN A 118 3.02 -1.96 10.50
N ARG A 119 2.83 -1.27 9.40
CA ARG A 119 3.83 -1.24 8.34
C ARG A 119 4.87 -0.13 8.54
N GLY A 120 4.73 0.66 9.58
CA GLY A 120 5.68 1.73 9.86
C GLY A 120 5.46 2.99 9.05
N LEU A 121 4.28 3.15 8.44
CA LEU A 121 3.99 4.28 7.57
C LEU A 121 3.27 5.42 8.27
N ASN A 122 2.45 5.10 9.25
CA ASN A 122 1.62 6.08 9.93
C ASN A 122 2.05 6.13 11.39
N LYS A 123 3.00 6.99 11.69
CA LYS A 123 3.60 7.05 13.04
C LYS A 123 2.96 8.12 13.88
#